data_3d3764f0543f90d4261d2cee50e56ff4
#
_entry.id   3d3764f0543f90d4261d2cee50e56ff4
#
_cell.length_a   1.000
_cell.length_b   1.000
_cell.length_c   1.000
_cell.angle_alpha   90.00
_cell.angle_beta   90.00
_cell.angle_gamma   90.00
#
_symmetry.space_group_name_H-M   'P 1'
#
loop_
_entity.id
_entity.type
_entity.pdbx_description
1 polymer ?
#
loop_
_entity_poly.entity_id
_entity_poly.type
_entity_poly.pdbx_seq_one_letter_code
_entity_poly.pdbx_strand_id
1 'polypeptide(L)'
;MSRLDRVSSVSSSSLAIVQRSYEAFASGDMAAVLADMADDIEWQQAQGLPHGGVYHGVNEVRANIFDPLDRDWWSEFSAVPAEFLDAGDEVVVLGRYRGAAKQTGRTLDVPYVHVWSLRDGKAWRFRQFLDTAGWVEALSDDA
;
A
#
# COMPACT_ATOMS: atom_id res chain seq x y z
N MET A 1 5.31 34.22 -4.56
CA MET A 1 5.64 32.82 -4.32
C MET A 1 5.01 32.25 -3.06
N SER A 2 4.71 33.06 -2.08
CA SER A 2 4.26 32.58 -0.78
C SER A 2 3.03 31.68 -0.84
N ARG A 3 2.06 32.00 -1.68
CA ARG A 3 0.85 31.19 -1.79
C ARG A 3 1.16 29.79 -2.34
N LEU A 4 1.93 29.73 -3.40
CA LEU A 4 2.32 28.48 -4.03
C LEU A 4 3.20 27.66 -3.10
N ASP A 5 4.13 28.30 -2.43
CA ASP A 5 5.00 27.64 -1.45
C ASP A 5 4.21 27.09 -0.29
N ARG A 6 3.19 27.80 0.17
CA ARG A 6 2.36 27.36 1.28
C ARG A 6 1.54 26.14 0.91
N VAL A 7 0.95 26.12 -0.28
CA VAL A 7 0.20 24.96 -0.77
C VAL A 7 1.14 23.76 -0.92
N SER A 8 2.30 23.97 -1.54
CA SER A 8 3.29 22.90 -1.67
C SER A 8 3.76 22.36 -0.31
N SER A 9 3.93 23.25 0.66
CA SER A 9 4.39 22.86 2.00
C SER A 9 3.37 21.96 2.71
N VAL A 10 2.07 22.31 2.65
CA VAL A 10 1.01 21.50 3.23
C VAL A 10 0.91 20.15 2.51
N SER A 11 0.90 20.20 1.17
CA SER A 11 0.86 19.00 0.34
C SER A 11 2.10 18.15 0.58
N SER A 12 3.28 18.78 0.72
CA SER A 12 4.52 18.06 0.97
C SER A 12 4.50 17.29 2.27
N SER A 13 3.75 17.72 3.28
CA SER A 13 3.62 16.99 4.53
C SER A 13 2.96 15.63 4.31
N SER A 14 1.85 15.61 3.57
CA SER A 14 1.18 14.36 3.22
C SER A 14 2.07 13.50 2.34
N LEU A 15 2.68 14.08 1.33
CA LEU A 15 3.58 13.39 0.42
C LEU A 15 4.75 12.77 1.19
N ALA A 16 5.36 13.52 2.09
CA ALA A 16 6.51 13.03 2.86
C ALA A 16 6.14 11.85 3.75
N ILE A 17 4.96 11.89 4.36
CA ILE A 17 4.47 10.80 5.19
C ILE A 17 4.30 9.52 4.35
N VAL A 18 3.68 9.64 3.18
CA VAL A 18 3.45 8.49 2.31
C VAL A 18 4.78 7.94 1.79
N GLN A 19 5.68 8.81 1.35
CA GLN A 19 7.00 8.37 0.88
C GLN A 19 7.76 7.60 1.97
N ARG A 20 7.73 8.11 3.19
CA ARG A 20 8.37 7.46 4.34
C ARG A 20 7.76 6.09 4.62
N SER A 21 6.45 5.96 4.44
CA SER A 21 5.75 4.71 4.64
C SER A 21 6.23 3.62 3.68
N TYR A 22 6.44 3.97 2.41
CA TYR A 22 6.97 3.02 1.42
C TYR A 22 8.42 2.64 1.71
N GLU A 23 9.22 3.59 2.16
CA GLU A 23 10.60 3.30 2.58
C GLU A 23 10.62 2.34 3.78
N ALA A 24 9.75 2.56 4.75
CA ALA A 24 9.63 1.69 5.92
C ALA A 24 9.20 0.28 5.51
N PHE A 25 8.25 0.16 4.60
CA PHE A 25 7.81 -1.14 4.11
C PHE A 25 8.95 -1.87 3.41
N ALA A 26 9.70 -1.15 2.57
CA ALA A 26 10.82 -1.74 1.84
C ALA A 26 11.93 -2.24 2.78
N SER A 27 12.12 -1.58 3.92
CA SER A 27 13.13 -1.98 4.90
C SER A 27 12.61 -3.01 5.91
N GLY A 28 11.34 -3.37 5.84
CA GLY A 28 10.74 -4.32 6.76
C GLY A 28 10.36 -3.73 8.11
N ASP A 29 10.33 -2.41 8.23
CA ASP A 29 9.97 -1.72 9.47
C ASP A 29 8.46 -1.57 9.57
N MET A 30 7.79 -2.65 9.94
CA MET A 30 6.33 -2.68 10.01
C MET A 30 5.79 -1.73 11.08
N ALA A 31 6.50 -1.55 12.18
CA ALA A 31 6.09 -0.62 13.23
C ALA A 31 5.98 0.80 12.68
N ALA A 32 6.95 1.21 11.85
CA ALA A 32 6.93 2.53 11.23
C ALA A 32 5.80 2.65 10.20
N VAL A 33 5.53 1.60 9.44
CA VAL A 33 4.41 1.58 8.48
C VAL A 33 3.09 1.82 9.21
N LEU A 34 2.86 1.10 10.28
CA LEU A 34 1.60 1.18 11.03
C LEU A 34 1.48 2.48 11.83
N ALA A 35 2.60 3.06 12.25
CA ALA A 35 2.61 4.28 13.07
C ALA A 35 2.02 5.49 12.34
N ASP A 36 2.08 5.51 11.01
CA ASP A 36 1.54 6.62 10.21
C ASP A 36 0.06 6.43 9.86
N MET A 37 -0.55 5.35 10.31
CA MET A 37 -1.97 5.09 10.07
C MET A 37 -2.81 5.58 11.25
N ALA A 38 -3.98 6.14 10.95
CA ALA A 38 -4.95 6.49 11.98
C ALA A 38 -5.46 5.21 12.64
N ASP A 39 -5.78 5.29 13.93
CA ASP A 39 -6.25 4.11 14.68
C ASP A 39 -7.50 3.48 14.04
N ASP A 40 -8.32 4.30 13.41
CA ASP A 40 -9.57 3.88 12.78
C ASP A 40 -9.48 3.86 11.24
N ILE A 41 -8.31 3.66 10.69
CA ILE A 41 -8.11 3.67 9.24
C ILE A 41 -9.09 2.75 8.52
N GLU A 42 -9.60 3.20 7.38
CA GLU A 42 -10.39 2.36 6.48
C GLU A 42 -9.49 1.89 5.34
N TRP A 43 -9.30 0.59 5.24
CA TRP A 43 -8.42 -0.02 4.24
C TRP A 43 -9.26 -0.79 3.23
N GLN A 44 -9.25 -0.32 1.97
CA GLN A 44 -9.97 -0.99 0.88
C GLN A 44 -9.00 -1.81 0.07
N GLN A 45 -9.00 -3.11 0.31
CA GLN A 45 -8.21 -4.07 -0.45
C GLN A 45 -9.01 -4.50 -1.67
N ALA A 46 -8.36 -4.59 -2.83
CA ALA A 46 -9.05 -4.88 -4.09
C ALA A 46 -9.84 -6.18 -4.01
N GLN A 47 -11.09 -6.14 -4.46
CA GLN A 47 -12.01 -7.27 -4.30
C GLN A 47 -11.61 -8.51 -5.09
N GLY A 48 -10.85 -8.39 -6.14
CA GLY A 48 -10.40 -9.54 -6.91
C GLY A 48 -9.32 -10.37 -6.22
N LEU A 49 -8.77 -9.89 -5.10
CA LEU A 49 -7.74 -10.61 -4.35
C LEU A 49 -8.37 -11.59 -3.36
N PRO A 50 -7.61 -12.65 -2.96
CA PRO A 50 -8.12 -13.61 -1.97
C PRO A 50 -8.56 -12.96 -0.65
N HIS A 51 -7.89 -11.86 -0.27
CA HIS A 51 -8.18 -11.14 0.96
C HIS A 51 -8.82 -9.77 0.66
N GLY A 52 -9.51 -9.67 -0.47
CA GLY A 52 -10.20 -8.43 -0.84
C GLY A 52 -11.30 -8.08 0.13
N GLY A 53 -11.61 -6.80 0.22
CA GLY A 53 -12.66 -6.30 1.09
C GLY A 53 -12.23 -5.04 1.83
N VAL A 54 -13.05 -4.62 2.79
CA VAL A 54 -12.80 -3.41 3.57
C VAL A 54 -12.49 -3.79 5.00
N TYR A 55 -11.39 -3.27 5.52
CA TYR A 55 -10.94 -3.52 6.88
C TYR A 55 -10.88 -2.21 7.65
N HIS A 56 -11.17 -2.26 8.93
CA HIS A 56 -11.22 -1.07 9.76
C HIS A 56 -10.26 -1.19 10.94
N GLY A 57 -9.40 -0.20 11.08
CA GLY A 57 -8.47 -0.12 12.19
C GLY A 57 -7.14 -0.81 11.91
N VAL A 58 -6.11 -0.31 12.60
CA VAL A 58 -4.73 -0.76 12.41
C VAL A 58 -4.58 -2.27 12.69
N ASN A 59 -5.27 -2.77 13.70
CA ASN A 59 -5.14 -4.18 14.08
C ASN A 59 -5.70 -5.12 13.00
N GLU A 60 -6.85 -4.76 12.41
CA GLU A 60 -7.42 -5.56 11.31
C GLU A 60 -6.52 -5.51 10.09
N VAL A 61 -6.00 -4.32 9.76
CA VAL A 61 -5.11 -4.14 8.62
C VAL A 61 -3.85 -5.00 8.80
N ARG A 62 -3.25 -4.95 9.97
CA ARG A 62 -2.05 -5.75 10.24
C ARG A 62 -2.33 -7.24 10.11
N ALA A 63 -3.39 -7.72 10.74
CA ALA A 63 -3.70 -9.14 10.80
C ALA A 63 -4.13 -9.71 9.45
N ASN A 64 -4.85 -8.93 8.66
CA ASN A 64 -5.47 -9.44 7.43
C ASN A 64 -4.73 -9.02 6.15
N ILE A 65 -3.95 -7.96 6.20
CA ILE A 65 -3.26 -7.44 5.02
C ILE A 65 -1.76 -7.74 5.06
N PHE A 66 -1.08 -7.33 6.13
CA PHE A 66 0.37 -7.42 6.18
C PHE A 66 0.89 -8.77 6.66
N ASP A 67 0.35 -9.31 7.75
CA ASP A 67 0.82 -10.57 8.29
C ASP A 67 0.75 -11.73 7.29
N PRO A 68 -0.32 -11.87 6.46
CA PRO A 68 -0.36 -12.98 5.51
C PRO A 68 0.62 -12.90 4.36
N LEU A 69 1.16 -11.72 4.05
CA LEU A 69 2.01 -11.54 2.88
C LEU A 69 3.17 -12.53 2.85
N ASP A 70 3.98 -12.54 3.91
CA ASP A 70 5.13 -13.44 3.97
C ASP A 70 4.82 -14.74 4.71
N ARG A 71 3.86 -14.73 5.60
CA ARG A 71 3.46 -15.94 6.32
C ARG A 71 2.82 -16.96 5.39
N ASP A 72 1.90 -16.50 4.52
CA ASP A 72 1.03 -17.41 3.76
C ASP A 72 1.33 -17.46 2.26
N TRP A 73 1.70 -16.35 1.62
CA TRP A 73 1.64 -16.25 0.17
C TRP A 73 2.96 -16.04 -0.55
N TRP A 74 3.81 -15.18 -0.05
CA TRP A 74 4.98 -14.75 -0.82
C TRP A 74 6.28 -15.08 -0.13
N SER A 75 7.22 -15.68 -0.87
CA SER A 75 8.60 -15.86 -0.37
C SER A 75 9.38 -14.55 -0.52
N GLU A 76 9.02 -13.75 -1.52
CA GLU A 76 9.54 -12.41 -1.73
C GLU A 76 8.37 -11.51 -2.11
N PHE A 77 8.31 -10.30 -1.58
CA PHE A 77 7.26 -9.36 -1.91
C PHE A 77 7.74 -7.93 -1.71
N SER A 78 7.53 -7.10 -2.71
CA SER A 78 7.81 -5.68 -2.61
C SER A 78 6.74 -4.87 -3.32
N ALA A 79 6.45 -3.70 -2.76
CA ALA A 79 5.62 -2.69 -3.39
C ALA A 79 6.56 -1.56 -3.81
N VAL A 80 6.94 -1.55 -5.08
CA VAL A 80 7.94 -0.62 -5.60
C VAL A 80 7.27 0.61 -6.17
N PRO A 81 7.32 1.77 -5.49
CA PRO A 81 6.71 2.97 -6.03
C PRO A 81 7.53 3.51 -7.19
N ALA A 82 6.84 3.94 -8.25
CA ALA A 82 7.46 4.56 -9.41
C ALA A 82 7.17 6.06 -9.43
N GLU A 83 5.99 6.46 -8.98
CA GLU A 83 5.54 7.84 -9.08
C GLU A 83 4.61 8.18 -7.93
N PHE A 84 4.83 9.34 -7.32
CA PHE A 84 3.95 9.88 -6.27
C PHE A 84 3.29 11.14 -6.81
N LEU A 85 1.97 11.18 -6.77
CA LEU A 85 1.19 12.34 -7.21
C LEU A 85 0.59 13.01 -5.98
N ASP A 86 0.94 14.25 -5.78
CA ASP A 86 0.52 15.03 -4.62
C ASP A 86 -0.79 15.75 -4.93
N ALA A 87 -1.87 15.29 -4.34
CA ALA A 87 -3.21 15.86 -4.53
C ALA A 87 -3.73 16.52 -3.25
N GLY A 88 -2.84 17.12 -2.46
CA GLY A 88 -3.22 17.81 -1.22
C GLY A 88 -3.39 16.83 -0.06
N ASP A 89 -4.63 16.65 0.36
CA ASP A 89 -4.93 15.71 1.44
C ASP A 89 -4.95 14.26 0.96
N GLU A 90 -4.75 14.06 -0.34
CA GLU A 90 -4.63 12.73 -0.92
C GLU A 90 -3.32 12.61 -1.68
N VAL A 91 -2.72 11.43 -1.62
CA VAL A 91 -1.51 11.10 -2.36
C VAL A 91 -1.77 9.84 -3.16
N VAL A 92 -1.50 9.91 -4.46
CA VAL A 92 -1.67 8.77 -5.36
C VAL A 92 -0.29 8.21 -5.65
N VAL A 93 -0.14 6.89 -5.51
CA VAL A 93 1.13 6.21 -5.75
C VAL A 93 0.93 5.20 -6.87
N LEU A 94 1.70 5.35 -7.94
CA LEU A 94 1.74 4.38 -9.02
C LEU A 94 3.03 3.57 -8.87
N GLY A 95 2.91 2.27 -8.99
CA GLY A 95 4.07 1.42 -8.84
C GLY A 95 3.80 0.00 -9.30
N ARG A 96 4.62 -0.92 -8.83
CA ARG A 96 4.49 -2.33 -9.17
C ARG A 96 4.70 -3.19 -7.95
N TYR A 97 3.87 -4.22 -7.82
CA TYR A 97 4.13 -5.30 -6.89
C TYR A 97 5.03 -6.31 -7.58
N ARG A 98 6.10 -6.69 -6.91
CA ARG A 98 7.06 -7.68 -7.42
C ARG A 98 7.35 -8.70 -6.35
N GLY A 99 7.56 -9.93 -6.76
CA GLY A 99 7.85 -10.97 -5.81
C GLY A 99 7.80 -12.35 -6.42
N ALA A 100 7.73 -13.34 -5.54
CA ALA A 100 7.63 -14.75 -5.91
C ALA A 100 6.70 -15.46 -4.92
N ALA A 101 5.79 -16.27 -5.45
CA ALA A 101 4.82 -16.99 -4.65
C ALA A 101 5.49 -18.18 -3.95
N LYS A 102 5.13 -18.41 -2.70
CA LYS A 102 5.70 -19.49 -1.90
C LYS A 102 5.45 -20.87 -2.48
N GLN A 103 4.20 -21.14 -2.83
CA GLN A 103 3.81 -22.49 -3.25
C GLN A 103 4.09 -22.77 -4.71
N THR A 104 3.84 -21.80 -5.57
CA THR A 104 4.00 -22.02 -7.02
C THR A 104 5.39 -21.68 -7.53
N GLY A 105 6.11 -20.81 -6.83
CA GLY A 105 7.36 -20.27 -7.31
C GLY A 105 7.21 -19.24 -8.42
N ARG A 106 5.97 -18.91 -8.80
CA ARG A 106 5.73 -17.99 -9.91
C ARG A 106 6.07 -16.57 -9.52
N THR A 107 6.56 -15.83 -10.50
CA THR A 107 6.91 -14.43 -10.34
C THR A 107 5.66 -13.56 -10.34
N LEU A 108 5.64 -12.59 -9.44
CA LEU A 108 4.65 -11.53 -9.42
C LEU A 108 5.29 -10.27 -9.98
N ASP A 109 4.66 -9.62 -10.93
CA ASP A 109 5.08 -8.31 -11.44
C ASP A 109 3.87 -7.64 -12.08
N VAL A 110 3.11 -6.92 -11.27
CA VAL A 110 1.86 -6.30 -11.70
C VAL A 110 1.80 -4.84 -11.29
N PRO A 111 1.16 -3.97 -12.09
CA PRO A 111 1.01 -2.56 -11.72
C PRO A 111 -0.03 -2.37 -10.62
N TYR A 112 0.19 -1.33 -9.83
CA TYR A 112 -0.80 -0.92 -8.83
C TYR A 112 -0.97 0.59 -8.83
N VAL A 113 -2.11 1.01 -8.29
CA VAL A 113 -2.37 2.40 -7.91
C VAL A 113 -2.90 2.37 -6.49
N HIS A 114 -2.27 3.14 -5.62
CA HIS A 114 -2.73 3.33 -4.25
C HIS A 114 -3.20 4.77 -4.09
N VAL A 115 -4.34 4.94 -3.42
CA VAL A 115 -4.82 6.27 -3.08
C VAL A 115 -4.89 6.38 -1.56
N TRP A 116 -4.05 7.23 -1.02
CA TRP A 116 -3.97 7.49 0.41
C TRP A 116 -4.69 8.79 0.72
N SER A 117 -5.58 8.77 1.70
CA SER A 117 -6.21 9.98 2.22
C SER A 117 -5.64 10.26 3.61
N LEU A 118 -5.17 11.48 3.83
CA LEU A 118 -4.52 11.86 5.07
C LEU A 118 -5.29 12.98 5.77
N ARG A 119 -5.21 12.95 7.11
CA ARG A 119 -5.84 13.93 7.97
C ARG A 119 -5.06 13.97 9.28
N ASP A 120 -4.70 15.18 9.72
CA ASP A 120 -3.95 15.37 10.96
C ASP A 120 -2.66 14.55 11.04
N GLY A 121 -1.96 14.43 9.92
CA GLY A 121 -0.69 13.74 9.87
C GLY A 121 -0.78 12.22 9.84
N LYS A 122 -1.98 11.67 9.64
CA LYS A 122 -2.21 10.23 9.63
C LYS A 122 -3.03 9.83 8.42
N ALA A 123 -2.78 8.61 7.92
CA ALA A 123 -3.59 8.04 6.86
C ALA A 123 -4.87 7.49 7.47
N TRP A 124 -6.02 8.03 7.04
CA TRP A 124 -7.31 7.56 7.54
C TRP A 124 -8.04 6.67 6.54
N ARG A 125 -7.60 6.67 5.25
CA ARG A 125 -8.17 5.78 4.24
C ARG A 125 -7.10 5.39 3.23
N PHE A 126 -7.13 4.13 2.84
CA PHE A 126 -6.30 3.57 1.78
C PHE A 126 -7.19 2.82 0.80
N ARG A 127 -6.98 3.06 -0.49
CA ARG A 127 -7.71 2.37 -1.55
C ARG A 127 -6.70 1.76 -2.53
N GLN A 128 -6.88 0.48 -2.82
CA GLN A 128 -5.96 -0.27 -3.66
C GLN A 128 -6.60 -0.63 -5.00
N PHE A 129 -5.89 -0.36 -6.07
CA PHE A 129 -6.25 -0.77 -7.43
C PHE A 129 -5.03 -1.44 -8.05
N LEU A 130 -5.22 -2.59 -8.69
CA LEU A 130 -4.11 -3.31 -9.30
C LEU A 130 -4.63 -4.31 -10.31
N ASP A 131 -3.70 -4.96 -11.02
CA ASP A 131 -4.02 -6.11 -11.85
C ASP A 131 -4.23 -7.32 -10.94
N THR A 132 -5.48 -7.54 -10.53
CA THR A 132 -5.82 -8.64 -9.64
C THR A 132 -5.68 -9.99 -10.32
N ALA A 133 -5.92 -10.06 -11.63
CA ALA A 133 -5.77 -11.31 -12.37
C ALA A 133 -4.32 -11.81 -12.31
N GLY A 134 -3.36 -10.91 -12.49
CA GLY A 134 -1.95 -11.27 -12.41
C GLY A 134 -1.54 -11.72 -11.02
N TRP A 135 -2.06 -11.06 -9.99
CA TRP A 135 -1.80 -11.46 -8.60
C TRP A 135 -2.32 -12.88 -8.33
N VAL A 136 -3.57 -13.13 -8.68
CA VAL A 136 -4.22 -14.43 -8.47
C VAL A 136 -3.52 -15.52 -9.26
N GLU A 137 -3.14 -15.22 -10.50
CA GLU A 137 -2.42 -16.18 -11.35
C GLU A 137 -1.10 -16.61 -10.71
N ALA A 138 -0.36 -15.69 -10.14
CA ALA A 138 0.91 -16.03 -9.48
C ALA A 138 0.72 -16.99 -8.31
N LEU A 139 -0.42 -16.91 -7.62
CA LEU A 139 -0.73 -17.76 -6.47
C LEU A 139 -1.39 -19.08 -6.89
N SER A 140 -1.78 -19.23 -8.17
CA SER A 140 -2.57 -20.37 -8.63
C SER A 140 -1.68 -21.51 -9.09
N ASP A 141 -2.00 -22.73 -8.65
CA ASP A 141 -1.33 -23.95 -9.13
C ASP A 141 -1.78 -24.33 -10.53
N ASP A 142 -2.94 -23.81 -10.95
CA ASP A 142 -3.54 -24.15 -12.24
C ASP A 142 -3.07 -23.14 -13.30
N ALA A 143 -1.99 -23.39 -13.92
CA ALA A 143 -1.60 -22.44 -14.94
C ALA A 143 -1.62 -23.02 -16.33
#